data_b5ba7e5a6b09dc713eecc9ff19030ac5
#
_entry.id   b5ba7e5a6b09dc713eecc9ff19030ac5
#
_cell.length_a   1.000
_cell.length_b   1.000
_cell.length_c   1.000
_cell.angle_alpha   90.00
_cell.angle_beta   90.00
_cell.angle_gamma   90.00
#
_symmetry.space_group_name_H-M   'P 1'
#
loop_
_entity.id
_entity.type
_entity.pdbx_description
1 polymer ?
#
loop_
_entity_poly.entity_id
_entity_poly.type
_entity_poly.pdbx_seq_one_letter_code
_entity_poly.pdbx_strand_id
1 'polypeptide(L)'
;MNKTIISTAHAPAAIGAYSQAVKVGQTVYVSGQIPLDPVTMEMVGPDFDEQATQVFTNLLAVAQASGGTLANAVKLTIYLTDLGNFASLNEIMARFCDEPFPARAAVQVSALPKNAQIEIDAVLCLD
;
A
#
# COMPACT_ATOMS: atom_id res chain seq x y z
N MET A 1 5.32 8.24 -24.20
CA MET A 1 5.07 7.26 -23.13
C MET A 1 3.57 7.18 -22.87
N ASN A 2 3.01 5.99 -22.92
CA ASN A 2 1.60 5.77 -22.65
C ASN A 2 1.41 5.47 -21.16
N LYS A 3 0.96 6.47 -20.45
CA LYS A 3 0.76 6.41 -19.01
C LYS A 3 -0.73 6.37 -18.72
N THR A 4 -1.20 5.30 -18.07
CA THR A 4 -2.59 5.16 -17.67
C THR A 4 -2.71 5.46 -16.18
N ILE A 5 -3.63 6.35 -15.82
CA ILE A 5 -3.88 6.70 -14.43
C ILE A 5 -4.90 5.72 -13.86
N ILE A 6 -4.58 5.15 -12.71
CA ILE A 6 -5.47 4.24 -11.98
C ILE A 6 -6.16 5.02 -10.86
N SER A 7 -7.47 4.86 -10.78
CA SER A 7 -8.26 5.52 -9.74
C SER A 7 -9.41 4.60 -9.32
N THR A 8 -9.63 4.47 -8.02
CA THR A 8 -10.71 3.64 -7.48
C THR A 8 -11.28 4.27 -6.22
N ALA A 9 -12.59 4.12 -6.03
CA ALA A 9 -13.25 4.55 -4.80
C ALA A 9 -13.03 3.57 -3.64
N HIS A 10 -12.45 2.40 -3.91
CA HIS A 10 -12.19 1.37 -2.90
C HIS A 10 -10.86 1.56 -2.18
N ALA A 11 -10.10 2.59 -2.53
CA ALA A 11 -8.90 3.03 -1.83
C ALA A 11 -9.02 4.53 -1.57
N PRO A 12 -8.25 5.07 -0.60
CA PRO A 12 -8.31 6.50 -0.31
C PRO A 12 -8.06 7.35 -1.55
N ALA A 13 -8.89 8.35 -1.77
CA ALA A 13 -8.76 9.27 -2.90
C ALA A 13 -7.42 10.00 -2.84
N ALA A 14 -6.85 10.27 -4.01
CA ALA A 14 -5.64 11.08 -4.10
C ALA A 14 -6.01 12.54 -3.81
N ILE A 15 -5.53 13.05 -2.70
CA ILE A 15 -5.70 14.44 -2.30
C ILE A 15 -4.36 15.15 -2.46
N GLY A 16 -4.26 15.96 -3.52
CA GLY A 16 -3.01 16.65 -3.84
C GLY A 16 -2.52 16.31 -5.24
N ALA A 17 -1.28 16.62 -5.48
CA ALA A 17 -0.69 16.52 -6.82
C ALA A 17 -0.08 15.13 -7.06
N TYR A 18 -0.91 14.08 -6.98
CA TYR A 18 -0.48 12.72 -7.28
C TYR A 18 -1.68 11.85 -7.71
N SER A 19 -1.38 10.68 -8.27
CA SER A 19 -2.36 9.67 -8.63
C SER A 19 -2.28 8.49 -7.66
N GLN A 20 -3.36 7.76 -7.48
CA GLN A 20 -3.32 6.53 -6.66
C GLN A 20 -2.31 5.53 -7.23
N ALA A 21 -2.29 5.37 -8.53
CA ALA A 21 -1.29 4.55 -9.22
C ALA A 21 -1.16 4.97 -10.67
N VAL A 22 -0.04 4.60 -11.27
CA VAL A 22 0.26 4.87 -12.68
C VAL A 22 0.71 3.57 -13.31
N LYS A 23 0.10 3.22 -14.44
CA LYS A 23 0.44 2.03 -15.21
C LYS A 23 1.17 2.42 -16.48
N VAL A 24 2.31 1.78 -16.75
CA VAL A 24 3.09 1.91 -17.97
C VAL A 24 3.40 0.51 -18.46
N GLY A 25 2.89 0.12 -19.64
CA GLY A 25 2.98 -1.26 -20.09
C GLY A 25 2.28 -2.19 -19.11
N GLN A 26 2.97 -3.16 -18.59
CA GLN A 26 2.46 -4.09 -17.58
C GLN A 26 2.93 -3.74 -16.16
N THR A 27 3.63 -2.63 -16.01
CA THR A 27 4.14 -2.20 -14.70
C THR A 27 3.21 -1.16 -14.10
N VAL A 28 2.86 -1.34 -12.83
CA VAL A 28 2.02 -0.41 -12.07
C VAL A 28 2.80 0.10 -10.87
N TYR A 29 2.91 1.42 -10.78
CA TYR A 29 3.53 2.10 -9.65
C TYR A 29 2.44 2.62 -8.74
N VAL A 30 2.37 2.08 -7.53
CA VAL A 30 1.31 2.42 -6.57
C VAL A 30 1.86 3.41 -5.55
N SER A 31 1.17 4.54 -5.42
CA SER A 31 1.53 5.58 -4.44
C SER A 31 1.45 5.03 -3.01
N GLY A 32 2.23 5.61 -2.12
CA GLY A 32 2.22 5.24 -0.71
C GLY A 32 0.82 5.28 -0.12
N GLN A 33 0.41 4.16 0.49
CA GLN A 33 -0.88 4.05 1.15
C GLN A 33 -0.68 4.17 2.65
N ILE A 34 -1.43 5.08 3.26
CA ILE A 34 -1.52 5.21 4.72
C ILE A 34 -2.87 4.62 5.16
N PRO A 35 -3.07 4.33 6.47
CA PRO A 35 -4.23 3.55 6.89
C PRO A 35 -5.52 4.36 7.01
N LEU A 36 -5.92 5.01 5.92
CA LEU A 36 -7.18 5.72 5.84
C LEU A 36 -8.29 4.79 5.37
N ASP A 37 -9.46 4.94 5.97
CA ASP A 37 -10.69 4.35 5.46
C ASP A 37 -11.07 5.08 4.17
N PRO A 38 -11.31 4.38 3.06
CA PRO A 38 -11.58 5.06 1.78
C PRO A 38 -12.90 5.80 1.72
N VAL A 39 -13.85 5.49 2.60
CA VAL A 39 -15.16 6.17 2.63
C VAL A 39 -15.08 7.44 3.47
N THR A 40 -14.56 7.34 4.68
CA THR A 40 -14.50 8.48 5.61
C THR A 40 -13.26 9.34 5.42
N MET A 41 -12.21 8.79 4.81
CA MET A 41 -10.90 9.43 4.68
C MET A 41 -10.24 9.73 6.02
N GLU A 42 -10.62 8.99 7.06
CA GLU A 42 -10.06 9.10 8.40
C GLU A 42 -9.20 7.88 8.73
N MET A 43 -8.24 8.08 9.62
CA MET A 43 -7.41 6.98 10.14
C MET A 43 -8.30 5.96 10.83
N VAL A 44 -8.02 4.66 10.58
CA VAL A 44 -8.85 3.58 11.13
C VAL A 44 -8.71 3.40 12.64
N GLY A 45 -7.71 3.98 13.25
CA GLY A 45 -7.55 3.90 14.70
C GLY A 45 -6.07 3.89 15.10
N PRO A 46 -5.78 3.85 16.42
CA PRO A 46 -4.41 3.92 16.90
C PRO A 46 -3.68 2.57 16.93
N ASP A 47 -4.40 1.46 16.74
CA ASP A 47 -3.81 0.12 16.81
C ASP A 47 -3.00 -0.20 15.56
N PHE A 48 -1.75 -0.66 15.73
CA PHE A 48 -0.86 -0.96 14.61
C PHE A 48 -1.45 -2.03 13.69
N ASP A 49 -2.00 -3.11 14.24
CA ASP A 49 -2.53 -4.21 13.45
C ASP A 49 -3.70 -3.76 12.57
N GLU A 50 -4.58 -2.90 13.09
CA GLU A 50 -5.65 -2.28 12.32
C GLU A 50 -5.08 -1.42 11.20
N GLN A 51 -4.08 -0.61 11.51
CA GLN A 51 -3.47 0.28 10.52
C GLN A 51 -2.79 -0.51 9.40
N ALA A 52 -2.01 -1.52 9.75
CA ALA A 52 -1.32 -2.35 8.76
C ALA A 52 -2.33 -3.11 7.88
N THR A 53 -3.38 -3.66 8.48
CA THR A 53 -4.44 -4.34 7.74
C THR A 53 -5.11 -3.40 6.74
N GLN A 54 -5.40 -2.17 7.15
CA GLN A 54 -6.03 -1.18 6.26
C GLN A 54 -5.10 -0.80 5.11
N VAL A 55 -3.80 -0.64 5.36
CA VAL A 55 -2.84 -0.32 4.31
C VAL A 55 -2.81 -1.42 3.26
N PHE A 56 -2.74 -2.69 3.66
CA PHE A 56 -2.75 -3.80 2.71
C PHE A 56 -4.09 -3.91 1.98
N THR A 57 -5.20 -3.63 2.66
CA THR A 57 -6.52 -3.61 2.04
C THR A 57 -6.59 -2.52 0.96
N ASN A 58 -6.04 -1.34 1.23
CA ASN A 58 -5.98 -0.25 0.26
C ASN A 58 -5.09 -0.61 -0.93
N LEU A 59 -3.93 -1.22 -0.68
CA LEU A 59 -3.04 -1.68 -1.76
C LEU A 59 -3.72 -2.71 -2.64
N LEU A 60 -4.44 -3.66 -2.05
CA LEU A 60 -5.18 -4.67 -2.80
C LEU A 60 -6.24 -4.03 -3.70
N ALA A 61 -6.97 -3.05 -3.18
CA ALA A 61 -7.99 -2.34 -3.96
C ALA A 61 -7.39 -1.64 -5.18
N VAL A 62 -6.23 -1.00 -5.02
CA VAL A 62 -5.54 -0.36 -6.15
C VAL A 62 -5.01 -1.40 -7.13
N ALA A 63 -4.48 -2.52 -6.65
CA ALA A 63 -4.03 -3.62 -7.49
C ALA A 63 -5.19 -4.17 -8.34
N GLN A 64 -6.35 -4.38 -7.74
CA GLN A 64 -7.54 -4.87 -8.44
C GLN A 64 -8.02 -3.86 -9.49
N ALA A 65 -8.00 -2.58 -9.19
CA ALA A 65 -8.34 -1.52 -10.14
C ALA A 65 -7.35 -1.47 -11.31
N SER A 66 -6.13 -1.95 -11.10
CA SER A 66 -5.09 -2.02 -12.14
C SER A 66 -5.19 -3.27 -13.01
N GLY A 67 -6.02 -4.23 -12.62
CA GLY A 67 -6.19 -5.49 -13.35
C GLY A 67 -5.41 -6.66 -12.74
N GLY A 68 -4.97 -6.56 -11.49
CA GLY A 68 -4.22 -7.61 -10.82
C GLY A 68 -4.63 -7.81 -9.38
N THR A 69 -3.74 -8.39 -8.61
CA THR A 69 -3.89 -8.59 -7.17
C THR A 69 -2.52 -8.36 -6.51
N LEU A 70 -2.43 -8.58 -5.21
CA LEU A 70 -1.13 -8.48 -4.53
C LEU A 70 -0.16 -9.60 -4.93
N ALA A 71 -0.64 -10.67 -5.59
CA ALA A 71 0.24 -11.66 -6.20
C ALA A 71 1.10 -11.07 -7.32
N ASN A 72 0.67 -9.95 -7.90
CA ASN A 72 1.43 -9.23 -8.93
C ASN A 72 2.47 -8.28 -8.35
N ALA A 73 2.53 -8.11 -7.03
CA ALA A 73 3.51 -7.22 -6.42
C ALA A 73 4.92 -7.81 -6.55
N VAL A 74 5.84 -7.02 -7.10
CA VAL A 74 7.23 -7.42 -7.26
C VAL A 74 8.13 -6.70 -6.26
N LYS A 75 7.69 -5.54 -5.74
CA LYS A 75 8.43 -4.77 -4.75
C LYS A 75 7.47 -4.03 -3.83
N LEU A 76 7.73 -4.13 -2.54
CA LEU A 76 7.08 -3.30 -1.52
C LEU A 76 8.14 -2.49 -0.81
N THR A 77 7.87 -1.20 -0.58
CA THR A 77 8.66 -0.37 0.32
C THR A 77 7.78 0.01 1.50
N ILE A 78 8.23 -0.35 2.70
CA ILE A 78 7.45 -0.23 3.91
C ILE A 78 8.13 0.75 4.85
N TYR A 79 7.38 1.77 5.25
CA TYR A 79 7.84 2.82 6.16
C TYR A 79 7.12 2.64 7.49
N LEU A 80 7.88 2.50 8.57
CA LEU A 80 7.35 2.33 9.92
C LEU A 80 7.87 3.46 10.80
N THR A 81 7.05 3.95 11.72
CA THR A 81 7.52 4.90 12.72
C THR A 81 8.20 4.21 13.91
N ASP A 82 8.03 2.88 14.02
CA ASP A 82 8.66 2.07 15.06
C ASP A 82 8.95 0.67 14.50
N LEU A 83 10.22 0.33 14.32
CA LEU A 83 10.62 -1.01 13.86
C LEU A 83 10.29 -2.12 14.88
N GLY A 84 9.91 -1.76 16.10
CA GLY A 84 9.37 -2.71 17.07
C GLY A 84 8.11 -3.41 16.59
N ASN A 85 7.43 -2.86 15.59
CA ASN A 85 6.23 -3.47 14.98
C ASN A 85 6.56 -4.46 13.85
N PHE A 86 7.84 -4.79 13.64
CA PHE A 86 8.26 -5.61 12.51
C PHE A 86 7.64 -7.01 12.53
N ALA A 87 7.56 -7.64 13.70
CA ALA A 87 6.96 -8.98 13.83
C ALA A 87 5.47 -8.95 13.46
N SER A 88 4.75 -7.95 13.94
CA SER A 88 3.33 -7.77 13.59
C SER A 88 3.15 -7.50 12.10
N LEU A 89 4.03 -6.69 11.52
CA LEU A 89 4.03 -6.44 10.08
C LEU A 89 4.14 -7.74 9.27
N ASN A 90 5.10 -8.60 9.64
CA ASN A 90 5.30 -9.87 8.93
C ASN A 90 4.08 -10.77 9.01
N GLU A 91 3.45 -10.83 10.17
CA GLU A 91 2.25 -11.64 10.38
C GLU A 91 1.08 -11.16 9.51
N ILE A 92 0.87 -9.84 9.48
CA ILE A 92 -0.22 -9.25 8.70
C ILE A 92 0.07 -9.38 7.21
N MET A 93 1.30 -9.09 6.77
CA MET A 93 1.68 -9.23 5.37
C MET A 93 1.44 -10.65 4.86
N ALA A 94 1.71 -11.67 5.68
CA ALA A 94 1.50 -13.06 5.30
C ALA A 94 0.03 -13.41 5.07
N ARG A 95 -0.91 -12.60 5.56
CA ARG A 95 -2.34 -12.78 5.29
C ARG A 95 -2.74 -12.24 3.93
N PHE A 96 -1.96 -11.31 3.36
CA PHE A 96 -2.26 -10.65 2.09
C PHE A 96 -1.38 -11.12 0.94
N CYS A 97 -0.17 -11.58 1.23
CA CYS A 97 0.82 -11.98 0.23
C CYS A 97 1.22 -13.44 0.46
N ASP A 98 1.22 -14.21 -0.62
CA ASP A 98 1.65 -15.61 -0.60
C ASP A 98 3.05 -15.76 -1.17
N GLU A 99 3.66 -16.92 -0.95
CA GLU A 99 4.91 -17.26 -1.63
C GLU A 99 4.67 -17.49 -3.14
N PRO A 100 5.57 -17.04 -4.01
CA PRO A 100 6.80 -16.31 -3.68
C PRO A 100 6.49 -14.86 -3.29
N PHE A 101 7.06 -14.43 -2.17
CA PHE A 101 6.83 -13.07 -1.66
C PHE A 101 7.50 -12.02 -2.56
N PRO A 102 6.96 -10.79 -2.60
CA PRO A 102 7.63 -9.69 -3.30
C PRO A 102 8.96 -9.32 -2.64
N ALA A 103 9.85 -8.70 -3.41
CA ALA A 103 11.02 -8.07 -2.82
C ALA A 103 10.55 -6.94 -1.89
N ARG A 104 11.30 -6.65 -0.83
CA ARG A 104 10.84 -5.74 0.21
C ARG A 104 12.00 -4.98 0.85
N ALA A 105 11.74 -3.71 1.18
CA ALA A 105 12.55 -2.95 2.12
C ALA A 105 11.62 -2.45 3.23
N ALA A 106 12.08 -2.47 4.47
CA ALA A 106 11.35 -1.91 5.60
C ALA A 106 12.30 -1.01 6.38
N VAL A 107 11.91 0.25 6.56
CA VAL A 107 12.74 1.26 7.21
C VAL A 107 11.94 2.01 8.28
N GLN A 108 12.63 2.50 9.28
CA GLN A 108 12.02 3.39 10.26
C GLN A 108 12.19 4.83 9.81
N VAL A 109 11.12 5.60 9.91
CA VAL A 109 11.09 7.03 9.59
C VAL A 109 10.65 7.82 10.81
N SER A 110 10.97 9.12 10.82
CA SER A 110 10.64 9.99 11.95
C SER A 110 9.15 10.22 12.11
N ALA A 111 8.42 10.33 11.01
CA ALA A 111 6.98 10.58 11.01
C ALA A 111 6.39 10.23 9.65
N LEU A 112 5.08 9.99 9.64
CA LEU A 112 4.30 9.74 8.44
C LEU A 112 3.08 10.67 8.43
N PRO A 113 2.47 10.91 7.25
CA PRO A 113 1.29 11.76 7.18
C PRO A 113 0.20 11.30 8.14
N LYS A 114 -0.50 12.26 8.74
CA LYS A 114 -1.62 12.03 9.68
C LYS A 114 -1.25 11.14 10.87
N ASN A 115 0.01 11.16 11.29
CA ASN A 115 0.51 10.33 12.38
C ASN A 115 0.33 8.83 12.16
N ALA A 116 0.33 8.39 10.90
CA ALA A 116 0.28 6.97 10.59
C ALA A 116 1.51 6.26 11.18
N GLN A 117 1.32 5.01 11.58
CA GLN A 117 2.42 4.16 12.06
C GLN A 117 3.05 3.36 10.92
N ILE A 118 2.40 3.30 9.78
CA ILE A 118 2.83 2.51 8.62
C ILE A 118 2.38 3.18 7.33
N GLU A 119 3.24 3.11 6.32
CA GLU A 119 2.93 3.48 4.95
C GLU A 119 3.62 2.49 4.03
N ILE A 120 2.96 2.07 2.96
CA ILE A 120 3.55 1.14 1.99
C ILE A 120 3.29 1.65 0.58
N ASP A 121 4.34 1.69 -0.25
CA ASP A 121 4.20 1.81 -1.69
C ASP A 121 4.57 0.49 -2.37
N ALA A 122 4.17 0.33 -3.61
CA ALA A 122 4.32 -0.94 -4.29
C ALA A 122 4.62 -0.76 -5.77
N VAL A 123 5.30 -1.75 -6.34
CA VAL A 123 5.43 -1.91 -7.79
C VAL A 123 4.81 -3.27 -8.13
N LEU A 124 3.87 -3.25 -9.08
CA LEU A 124 3.21 -4.46 -9.57
C LEU A 124 3.66 -4.74 -11.00
N CYS A 125 3.69 -6.00 -11.37
CA CYS A 125 3.89 -6.42 -12.76
C CYS A 125 2.72 -7.32 -13.14
N LEU A 126 1.90 -6.86 -14.10
CA LEU A 126 0.71 -7.58 -14.53
C LEU A 126 1.08 -8.68 -15.52
N ASP A 127 0.27 -9.71 -15.54
CA ASP A 127 0.45 -10.84 -16.47
C ASP A 127 0.08 -10.49 -17.91
#